data_1f06d647726bd9c4e41ae947e762b51a
#
_entry.id   1f06d647726bd9c4e41ae947e762b51a
#
_cell.length_a   1.000
_cell.length_b   1.000
_cell.length_c   1.000
_cell.angle_alpha   90.00
_cell.angle_beta   90.00
_cell.angle_gamma   90.00
#
_symmetry.space_group_name_H-M   'P 1'
#
loop_
_entity.id
_entity.type
_entity.pdbx_description
1 polymer ?
#
loop_
_entity_poly.entity_id
_entity_poly.type
_entity_poly.pdbx_seq_one_letter_code
_entity_poly.pdbx_strand_id
1 'polypeptide(L)'
;MSSQVRGGTRWKRFALVMVPSIAATAAVGVGLAQGALAASFSVSGQDFKVSADELVGQDLIQYGSISKGAVLGQPGKETGHPVTISGFSQAKITNMCQSLVTPTPLGNITLQLRTGHKGEAAVAKNIYLDVAELDADATFTDLDIGVAVGDGSHTTKPKPGTVADNALFSQRAKTATLTKVKQKAWATTAGTFTLPDLKLRLLSGDKPCYEDSEVK
;
A
#
# COMPACT_ATOMS: atom_id res chain seq x y z
N MET A 1 -30.11 -23.08 -60.27
CA MET A 1 -29.34 -23.76 -59.20
C MET A 1 -28.13 -22.88 -58.89
N SER A 2 -28.21 -22.10 -57.84
CA SER A 2 -27.10 -21.23 -57.43
C SER A 2 -26.17 -22.00 -56.50
N SER A 3 -24.90 -22.20 -56.93
CA SER A 3 -23.89 -22.83 -56.10
C SER A 3 -23.41 -21.86 -55.02
N GLN A 4 -23.65 -22.20 -53.79
CA GLN A 4 -23.08 -21.47 -52.62
C GLN A 4 -21.58 -21.67 -52.58
N VAL A 5 -20.84 -20.57 -52.76
CA VAL A 5 -19.36 -20.52 -52.58
C VAL A 5 -19.09 -20.64 -51.09
N ARG A 6 -18.68 -21.83 -50.63
CA ARG A 6 -18.17 -22.03 -49.26
C ARG A 6 -16.81 -21.33 -49.12
N GLY A 7 -16.76 -20.22 -48.38
CA GLY A 7 -15.55 -19.54 -48.01
C GLY A 7 -14.71 -20.43 -47.08
N GLY A 8 -13.63 -20.97 -47.57
CA GLY A 8 -12.68 -21.76 -46.76
C GLY A 8 -11.80 -20.86 -45.90
N THR A 9 -11.80 -21.05 -44.60
CA THR A 9 -10.87 -20.37 -43.67
C THR A 9 -9.44 -20.73 -44.00
N ARG A 10 -8.57 -19.75 -44.26
CA ARG A 10 -7.16 -19.97 -44.56
C ARG A 10 -6.39 -20.26 -43.27
N TRP A 11 -6.51 -21.44 -42.73
CA TRP A 11 -5.94 -21.90 -41.45
C TRP A 11 -4.45 -21.59 -41.28
N LYS A 12 -3.63 -21.71 -42.32
CA LYS A 12 -2.21 -21.38 -42.25
C LYS A 12 -1.94 -19.90 -41.95
N ARG A 13 -2.71 -18.99 -42.57
CA ARG A 13 -2.58 -17.53 -42.30
C ARG A 13 -3.17 -17.15 -40.94
N PHE A 14 -4.24 -17.81 -40.53
CA PHE A 14 -4.85 -17.62 -39.22
C PHE A 14 -3.88 -18.07 -38.10
N ALA A 15 -3.27 -19.25 -38.23
CA ALA A 15 -2.29 -19.74 -37.26
C ALA A 15 -1.05 -18.85 -37.16
N LEU A 16 -0.55 -18.29 -38.28
CA LEU A 16 0.61 -17.41 -38.32
C LEU A 16 0.40 -16.12 -37.51
N VAL A 17 -0.82 -15.64 -37.37
CA VAL A 17 -1.16 -14.45 -36.60
C VAL A 17 -1.59 -14.80 -35.17
N MET A 18 -2.39 -15.85 -34.99
CA MET A 18 -2.93 -16.23 -33.69
C MET A 18 -1.91 -16.81 -32.73
N VAL A 19 -0.96 -17.62 -33.22
CA VAL A 19 0.05 -18.24 -32.36
C VAL A 19 0.94 -17.17 -31.69
N PRO A 20 1.54 -16.20 -32.39
CA PRO A 20 2.32 -15.15 -31.75
C PRO A 20 1.46 -14.24 -30.84
N SER A 21 0.19 -13.99 -31.20
CA SER A 21 -0.70 -13.18 -30.37
C SER A 21 -1.01 -13.85 -29.04
N ILE A 22 -1.32 -15.16 -29.05
CA ILE A 22 -1.56 -15.95 -27.83
C ILE A 22 -0.28 -16.04 -26.99
N ALA A 23 0.89 -16.23 -27.63
CA ALA A 23 2.17 -16.29 -26.92
C ALA A 23 2.51 -14.93 -26.26
N ALA A 24 2.26 -13.81 -26.94
CA ALA A 24 2.45 -12.49 -26.39
C ALA A 24 1.50 -12.22 -25.21
N THR A 25 0.23 -12.59 -25.35
CA THR A 25 -0.78 -12.43 -24.26
C THR A 25 -0.42 -13.29 -23.06
N ALA A 26 0.04 -14.53 -23.28
CA ALA A 26 0.46 -15.40 -22.20
C ALA A 26 1.71 -14.87 -21.50
N ALA A 27 2.69 -14.33 -22.24
CA ALA A 27 3.90 -13.72 -21.65
C ALA A 27 3.55 -12.50 -20.80
N VAL A 28 2.62 -11.64 -21.24
CA VAL A 28 2.11 -10.51 -20.45
C VAL A 28 1.36 -11.02 -19.20
N GLY A 29 0.51 -12.02 -19.35
CA GLY A 29 -0.22 -12.62 -18.24
C GLY A 29 0.69 -13.24 -17.17
N VAL A 30 1.75 -13.94 -17.60
CA VAL A 30 2.76 -14.50 -16.68
C VAL A 30 3.58 -13.38 -16.02
N GLY A 31 3.96 -12.33 -16.76
CA GLY A 31 4.64 -11.17 -16.21
C GLY A 31 3.82 -10.44 -15.14
N LEU A 32 2.51 -10.30 -15.36
CA LEU A 32 1.58 -9.76 -14.37
C LEU A 32 1.45 -10.66 -13.14
N ALA A 33 1.35 -11.98 -13.35
CA ALA A 33 1.23 -12.95 -12.26
C ALA A 33 2.51 -13.08 -11.42
N GLN A 34 3.68 -12.83 -12.00
CA GLN A 34 4.98 -12.86 -11.31
C GLN A 34 5.37 -11.50 -10.70
N GLY A 35 4.47 -10.49 -10.76
CA GLY A 35 4.76 -9.17 -10.21
C GLY A 35 5.82 -8.38 -11.01
N ALA A 36 6.14 -8.79 -12.23
CA ALA A 36 7.11 -8.11 -13.10
C ALA A 36 6.63 -6.73 -13.56
N LEU A 37 5.36 -6.41 -13.38
CA LEU A 37 4.82 -5.05 -13.36
C LEU A 37 4.73 -4.56 -11.90
N ALA A 38 5.83 -4.63 -11.17
CA ALA A 38 6.02 -3.76 -10.03
C ALA A 38 6.09 -2.36 -10.61
N ALA A 39 4.94 -1.72 -10.74
CA ALA A 39 4.88 -0.29 -10.95
C ALA A 39 5.70 0.30 -9.81
N SER A 40 6.80 0.96 -10.12
CA SER A 40 7.55 1.77 -9.18
C SER A 40 6.61 2.89 -8.77
N PHE A 41 5.87 2.68 -7.67
CA PHE A 41 5.04 3.73 -7.10
C PHE A 41 6.00 4.79 -6.55
N SER A 42 6.11 5.91 -7.27
CA SER A 42 6.69 7.11 -6.70
C SER A 42 5.68 7.62 -5.68
N VAL A 43 6.06 7.68 -4.40
CA VAL A 43 5.21 8.31 -3.38
C VAL A 43 5.13 9.80 -3.66
N SER A 44 4.06 10.44 -3.21
CA SER A 44 3.93 11.90 -3.33
C SER A 44 5.04 12.58 -2.52
N GLY A 45 5.42 13.79 -2.88
CA GLY A 45 6.43 14.56 -2.15
C GLY A 45 5.96 15.07 -0.79
N GLN A 46 4.93 14.48 -0.20
CA GLN A 46 4.36 14.85 1.09
C GLN A 46 4.01 13.60 1.90
N ASP A 47 4.38 13.63 3.16
CA ASP A 47 3.90 12.67 4.16
C ASP A 47 2.49 13.06 4.63
N PHE A 48 1.82 12.11 5.25
CA PHE A 48 0.50 12.32 5.83
C PHE A 48 0.40 11.69 7.22
N LYS A 49 -0.48 12.24 8.04
CA LYS A 49 -0.73 11.75 9.39
C LYS A 49 -1.93 10.84 9.43
N VAL A 50 -1.82 9.74 10.16
CA VAL A 50 -2.91 8.82 10.44
C VAL A 50 -3.01 8.61 11.95
N SER A 51 -4.22 8.72 12.49
CA SER A 51 -4.53 8.28 13.84
C SER A 51 -5.64 7.26 13.83
N ALA A 52 -5.62 6.36 14.79
CA ALA A 52 -6.68 5.39 15.02
C ALA A 52 -6.74 5.03 16.51
N ASP A 53 -7.93 4.67 16.98
CA ASP A 53 -8.07 4.15 18.33
C ASP A 53 -7.42 2.78 18.48
N GLU A 54 -7.63 1.94 17.46
CA GLU A 54 -7.09 0.58 17.41
C GLU A 54 -6.81 0.13 15.97
N LEU A 55 -5.71 -0.59 15.79
CA LEU A 55 -5.40 -1.38 14.60
C LEU A 55 -5.12 -2.81 15.03
N VAL A 56 -5.90 -3.76 14.51
CA VAL A 56 -5.66 -5.21 14.68
C VAL A 56 -5.24 -5.78 13.35
N GLY A 57 -3.96 -6.15 13.23
CA GLY A 57 -3.36 -6.72 12.01
C GLY A 57 -3.05 -8.20 12.16
N GLN A 58 -3.25 -8.95 11.10
CA GLN A 58 -2.92 -10.36 10.99
C GLN A 58 -1.67 -10.54 10.13
N ASP A 59 -0.81 -11.49 10.53
CA ASP A 59 0.36 -11.91 9.80
C ASP A 59 1.28 -10.74 9.43
N LEU A 60 1.76 -10.04 10.47
CA LEU A 60 2.66 -8.89 10.36
C LEU A 60 3.99 -9.28 9.71
N ILE A 61 4.44 -8.47 8.77
CA ILE A 61 5.84 -8.31 8.39
C ILE A 61 6.26 -6.86 8.60
N GLN A 62 7.41 -6.65 9.24
CA GLN A 62 7.97 -5.32 9.47
C GLN A 62 9.46 -5.29 9.19
N TYR A 63 9.91 -4.36 8.33
CA TYR A 63 11.33 -4.24 7.95
C TYR A 63 11.65 -2.82 7.46
N GLY A 64 12.94 -2.44 7.53
CA GLY A 64 13.43 -1.17 7.00
C GLY A 64 13.51 -1.14 5.48
N SER A 65 13.17 0.00 4.87
CA SER A 65 13.26 0.23 3.43
C SER A 65 13.43 1.71 3.11
N ILE A 66 13.56 2.03 1.83
CA ILE A 66 13.57 3.40 1.31
C ILE A 66 12.42 3.55 0.33
N SER A 67 11.46 4.41 0.66
CA SER A 67 10.41 4.83 -0.27
C SER A 67 10.90 5.95 -1.15
N LYS A 68 10.92 5.73 -2.47
CA LYS A 68 11.27 6.76 -3.46
C LYS A 68 10.05 7.60 -3.79
N GLY A 69 10.18 8.91 -3.73
CA GLY A 69 9.11 9.85 -3.96
C GLY A 69 9.51 11.08 -4.75
N ALA A 70 8.53 11.70 -5.40
CA ALA A 70 8.69 12.97 -6.06
C ALA A 70 9.00 14.08 -5.04
N VAL A 71 9.76 15.09 -5.43
CA VAL A 71 9.97 16.28 -4.61
C VAL A 71 8.91 17.32 -4.95
N LEU A 72 8.14 17.75 -3.95
CA LEU A 72 7.08 18.74 -4.13
C LEU A 72 7.64 20.03 -4.76
N GLY A 73 6.99 20.51 -5.82
CA GLY A 73 7.39 21.72 -6.53
C GLY A 73 8.63 21.57 -7.43
N GLN A 74 9.20 20.36 -7.58
CA GLN A 74 10.36 20.08 -8.43
C GLN A 74 10.08 18.91 -9.37
N PRO A 75 9.39 19.15 -10.50
CA PRO A 75 9.04 18.09 -11.46
C PRO A 75 10.28 17.29 -11.93
N GLY A 76 10.18 15.96 -11.91
CA GLY A 76 11.24 15.07 -12.35
C GLY A 76 12.35 14.82 -11.33
N LYS A 77 12.32 15.45 -10.14
CA LYS A 77 13.25 15.18 -9.05
C LYS A 77 12.63 14.19 -8.07
N GLU A 78 13.37 13.15 -7.74
CA GLU A 78 13.00 12.17 -6.74
C GLU A 78 13.95 12.23 -5.54
N THR A 79 13.44 11.83 -4.39
CA THR A 79 14.21 11.65 -3.16
C THR A 79 13.85 10.33 -2.50
N GLY A 80 14.76 9.83 -1.66
CA GLY A 80 14.53 8.63 -0.86
C GLY A 80 14.18 8.97 0.58
N HIS A 81 13.09 8.41 1.07
CA HIS A 81 12.67 8.55 2.46
C HIS A 81 12.88 7.22 3.19
N PRO A 82 13.70 7.18 4.26
CA PRO A 82 13.80 6.00 5.10
C PRO A 82 12.47 5.74 5.77
N VAL A 83 11.99 4.51 5.67
CA VAL A 83 10.71 4.07 6.21
C VAL A 83 10.81 2.68 6.81
N THR A 84 9.92 2.39 7.73
CA THR A 84 9.58 1.02 8.12
C THR A 84 8.37 0.57 7.32
N ILE A 85 8.52 -0.49 6.54
CA ILE A 85 7.39 -1.14 5.88
C ILE A 85 6.70 -2.03 6.90
N SER A 86 5.43 -1.76 7.18
CA SER A 86 4.57 -2.61 7.99
C SER A 86 3.49 -3.22 7.09
N GLY A 87 3.59 -4.53 6.84
CA GLY A 87 2.66 -5.28 6.00
C GLY A 87 1.77 -6.22 6.81
N PHE A 88 0.51 -6.34 6.41
CA PHE A 88 -0.46 -7.27 7.00
C PHE A 88 -1.26 -7.95 5.90
N SER A 89 -1.56 -9.24 6.09
CA SER A 89 -2.51 -9.96 5.22
C SER A 89 -3.92 -9.38 5.35
N GLN A 90 -4.31 -8.99 6.57
CA GLN A 90 -5.55 -8.30 6.88
C GLN A 90 -5.33 -7.34 8.05
N ALA A 91 -5.96 -6.17 8.00
CA ALA A 91 -6.03 -5.24 9.12
C ALA A 91 -7.45 -4.72 9.32
N LYS A 92 -7.84 -4.57 10.59
CA LYS A 92 -9.06 -3.87 11.02
C LYS A 92 -8.63 -2.61 11.76
N ILE A 93 -9.21 -1.47 11.39
CA ILE A 93 -8.83 -0.16 11.94
C ILE A 93 -10.09 0.54 12.42
N THR A 94 -10.09 0.88 13.71
CA THR A 94 -11.23 1.54 14.36
C THR A 94 -10.96 3.03 14.52
N ASN A 95 -11.97 3.85 14.20
CA ASN A 95 -11.93 5.30 14.32
C ASN A 95 -10.72 5.95 13.66
N MET A 96 -10.48 5.58 12.38
CA MET A 96 -9.36 6.07 11.61
C MET A 96 -9.58 7.52 11.16
N CYS A 97 -8.56 8.34 11.36
CA CYS A 97 -8.43 9.67 10.75
C CYS A 97 -7.13 9.73 9.97
N GLN A 98 -7.21 10.14 8.71
CA GLN A 98 -6.05 10.45 7.87
C GLN A 98 -6.10 11.91 7.47
N SER A 99 -4.97 12.61 7.53
CA SER A 99 -4.86 14.01 7.15
C SER A 99 -3.60 14.30 6.38
N LEU A 100 -3.74 15.11 5.32
CA LEU A 100 -2.66 15.64 4.53
C LEU A 100 -2.78 17.17 4.51
N VAL A 101 -1.77 17.87 5.00
CA VAL A 101 -1.71 19.34 4.96
C VAL A 101 -0.87 19.75 3.76
N THR A 102 -1.46 20.49 2.84
CA THR A 102 -0.79 20.97 1.63
C THR A 102 -0.66 22.48 1.67
N PRO A 103 0.57 23.03 1.60
CA PRO A 103 0.79 24.45 1.46
C PRO A 103 0.33 24.95 0.09
N THR A 104 -0.40 26.07 0.07
CA THR A 104 -0.81 26.74 -1.16
C THR A 104 -0.48 28.25 -1.07
N PRO A 105 -0.43 28.97 -2.21
CA PRO A 105 -0.20 30.43 -2.18
C PRO A 105 -1.25 31.22 -1.39
N LEU A 106 -2.42 30.64 -1.14
CA LEU A 106 -3.53 31.25 -0.40
C LEU A 106 -3.62 30.75 1.07
N GLY A 107 -2.60 30.07 1.56
CA GLY A 107 -2.57 29.41 2.87
C GLY A 107 -2.67 27.90 2.80
N ASN A 108 -2.54 27.25 3.94
CA ASN A 108 -2.59 25.80 4.00
C ASN A 108 -4.03 25.28 3.81
N ILE A 109 -4.15 24.12 3.16
CA ILE A 109 -5.38 23.35 3.05
C ILE A 109 -5.13 21.94 3.60
N THR A 110 -6.11 21.40 4.30
CA THR A 110 -6.04 20.04 4.84
C THR A 110 -7.07 19.15 4.19
N LEU A 111 -6.62 18.09 3.54
CA LEU A 111 -7.47 16.97 3.16
C LEU A 111 -7.60 16.03 4.35
N GLN A 112 -8.80 15.83 4.87
CA GLN A 112 -9.07 14.97 6.02
C GLN A 112 -10.06 13.87 5.63
N LEU A 113 -9.68 12.64 5.92
CA LEU A 113 -10.48 11.44 5.74
C LEU A 113 -10.75 10.82 7.11
N ARG A 114 -12.01 10.48 7.40
CA ARG A 114 -12.42 9.75 8.60
C ARG A 114 -13.28 8.56 8.23
N THR A 115 -13.07 7.44 8.92
CA THR A 115 -13.80 6.19 8.69
C THR A 115 -13.70 5.28 9.91
N GLY A 116 -14.46 4.19 9.91
CA GLY A 116 -14.35 3.18 10.96
C GLY A 116 -14.90 3.61 12.31
N HIS A 117 -15.86 4.53 12.31
CA HIS A 117 -16.55 4.99 13.50
C HIS A 117 -17.94 4.33 13.59
N LYS A 118 -18.63 4.48 14.72
CA LYS A 118 -19.95 3.87 15.00
C LYS A 118 -19.96 2.33 15.10
N GLY A 119 -18.85 1.73 15.50
CA GLY A 119 -18.77 0.29 15.74
C GLY A 119 -18.42 -0.57 14.50
N GLU A 120 -18.29 0.04 13.33
CA GLU A 120 -17.83 -0.66 12.12
C GLU A 120 -16.40 -0.26 11.81
N ALA A 121 -15.45 -1.20 11.94
CA ALA A 121 -14.04 -0.98 11.63
C ALA A 121 -13.80 -0.88 10.12
N ALA A 122 -12.87 -0.04 9.70
CA ALA A 122 -12.30 -0.12 8.36
C ALA A 122 -11.52 -1.43 8.20
N VAL A 123 -11.64 -2.09 7.04
CA VAL A 123 -11.01 -3.39 6.78
C VAL A 123 -10.14 -3.31 5.54
N ALA A 124 -8.86 -3.64 5.70
CA ALA A 124 -7.91 -3.74 4.62
C ALA A 124 -7.42 -5.17 4.43
N LYS A 125 -7.15 -5.56 3.19
CA LYS A 125 -6.49 -6.83 2.83
C LYS A 125 -5.23 -6.54 2.05
N ASN A 126 -4.16 -7.30 2.35
CA ASN A 126 -2.83 -7.12 1.76
C ASN A 126 -2.40 -5.66 1.83
N ILE A 127 -2.41 -5.10 3.05
CA ILE A 127 -2.07 -3.70 3.30
C ILE A 127 -0.58 -3.57 3.66
N TYR A 128 0.05 -2.55 3.10
CA TYR A 128 1.42 -2.13 3.41
C TYR A 128 1.43 -0.64 3.72
N LEU A 129 2.10 -0.31 4.80
CA LEU A 129 2.25 1.06 5.31
C LEU A 129 3.73 1.42 5.25
N ASP A 130 4.08 2.50 4.56
CA ASP A 130 5.44 3.06 4.51
C ASP A 130 5.54 4.13 5.60
N VAL A 131 5.98 3.72 6.76
CA VAL A 131 5.88 4.49 8.01
C VAL A 131 7.22 5.16 8.31
N ALA A 132 7.21 6.50 8.43
CA ALA A 132 8.35 7.27 8.90
C ALA A 132 8.41 7.29 10.43
N GLU A 133 7.26 7.36 11.09
CA GLU A 133 7.15 7.49 12.54
C GLU A 133 5.86 6.80 13.02
N LEU A 134 5.95 6.05 14.11
CA LEU A 134 4.81 5.36 14.74
C LEU A 134 4.91 5.50 16.26
N ASP A 135 3.87 6.05 16.87
CA ASP A 135 3.64 6.05 18.31
C ASP A 135 2.34 5.27 18.57
N ALA A 136 2.43 4.22 19.37
CA ALA A 136 1.30 3.36 19.73
C ALA A 136 1.65 2.47 20.91
N ASP A 137 0.64 2.08 21.68
CA ASP A 137 0.76 0.92 22.56
C ASP A 137 0.57 -0.35 21.73
N ALA A 138 1.56 -1.24 21.70
CA ALA A 138 1.56 -2.41 20.83
C ALA A 138 1.65 -3.73 21.60
N THR A 139 0.84 -4.70 21.17
CA THR A 139 0.91 -6.10 21.63
C THR A 139 1.06 -7.01 20.42
N PHE A 140 2.06 -7.88 20.45
CA PHE A 140 2.33 -8.85 19.39
C PHE A 140 2.12 -10.26 19.92
N THR A 141 1.55 -11.13 19.11
CA THR A 141 1.39 -12.56 19.42
C THR A 141 2.25 -13.37 18.45
N ASP A 142 2.94 -14.38 18.97
CA ASP A 142 3.87 -15.23 18.21
C ASP A 142 4.86 -14.34 17.41
N LEU A 143 5.64 -13.56 18.15
CA LEU A 143 6.58 -12.56 17.62
C LEU A 143 7.96 -13.17 17.41
N ASP A 144 8.46 -13.10 16.18
CA ASP A 144 9.83 -13.39 15.79
C ASP A 144 10.57 -12.10 15.46
N ILE A 145 11.70 -11.84 16.12
CA ILE A 145 12.55 -10.68 15.88
C ILE A 145 13.91 -11.15 15.35
N GLY A 146 14.37 -10.55 14.25
CA GLY A 146 15.67 -10.89 13.67
C GLY A 146 15.60 -11.97 12.61
N VAL A 147 14.41 -12.27 12.11
CA VAL A 147 14.24 -13.19 10.97
C VAL A 147 14.50 -12.47 9.65
N ALA A 148 14.90 -13.22 8.63
CA ALA A 148 15.16 -12.64 7.32
C ALA A 148 13.86 -12.19 6.62
N VAL A 149 13.88 -11.07 5.91
CA VAL A 149 12.73 -10.57 5.13
C VAL A 149 12.22 -11.63 4.15
N GLY A 150 13.13 -12.40 3.54
CA GLY A 150 12.82 -13.45 2.58
C GLY A 150 12.39 -14.79 3.18
N ASP A 151 12.28 -14.89 4.51
CA ASP A 151 11.82 -16.12 5.15
C ASP A 151 10.43 -16.51 4.63
N GLY A 152 10.33 -17.72 4.05
CA GLY A 152 9.12 -18.24 3.43
C GLY A 152 8.09 -18.82 4.40
N SER A 153 8.37 -18.88 5.71
CA SER A 153 7.52 -19.51 6.71
C SER A 153 6.20 -18.74 6.97
N HIS A 154 6.14 -17.47 6.57
CA HIS A 154 5.00 -16.58 6.78
C HIS A 154 4.21 -16.30 5.50
N THR A 155 2.91 -15.99 5.65
CA THR A 155 1.99 -15.77 4.54
C THR A 155 2.19 -14.39 3.90
N THR A 156 2.34 -13.33 4.71
CA THR A 156 2.56 -11.96 4.19
C THR A 156 3.97 -11.86 3.61
N LYS A 157 4.04 -11.56 2.34
CA LYS A 157 5.30 -11.37 1.61
C LYS A 157 5.77 -9.91 1.74
N PRO A 158 7.06 -9.64 1.46
CA PRO A 158 7.54 -8.27 1.35
C PRO A 158 6.68 -7.46 0.35
N LYS A 159 6.55 -6.16 0.59
CA LYS A 159 5.80 -5.25 -0.30
C LYS A 159 6.37 -5.33 -1.72
N PRO A 160 5.54 -5.58 -2.75
CA PRO A 160 6.01 -5.59 -4.14
C PRO A 160 6.63 -4.25 -4.53
N GLY A 161 7.76 -4.30 -5.27
CA GLY A 161 8.44 -3.10 -5.77
C GLY A 161 9.31 -2.36 -4.74
N THR A 162 9.44 -2.86 -3.50
CA THR A 162 10.40 -2.32 -2.54
C THR A 162 11.79 -2.91 -2.74
N VAL A 163 12.82 -2.08 -2.51
CA VAL A 163 14.20 -2.55 -2.46
C VAL A 163 14.42 -3.18 -1.08
N ALA A 164 14.14 -4.46 -0.96
CA ALA A 164 14.46 -5.23 0.24
C ALA A 164 15.33 -6.42 -0.17
N ASP A 165 16.53 -6.50 0.38
CA ASP A 165 17.33 -7.73 0.32
C ASP A 165 16.64 -8.79 1.17
N ASN A 166 16.54 -10.01 0.65
CA ASN A 166 15.93 -11.14 1.35
C ASN A 166 16.61 -11.48 2.69
N ALA A 167 17.87 -11.11 2.84
CA ALA A 167 18.65 -11.33 4.07
C ALA A 167 18.50 -10.20 5.11
N LEU A 168 17.81 -9.11 4.79
CA LEU A 168 17.60 -8.02 5.73
C LEU A 168 16.83 -8.48 6.98
N PHE A 169 17.09 -7.80 8.08
CA PHE A 169 16.36 -7.93 9.34
C PHE A 169 14.88 -7.62 9.16
N SER A 170 14.04 -8.48 9.70
CA SER A 170 12.61 -8.21 9.85
C SER A 170 12.07 -8.68 11.20
N GLN A 171 10.89 -8.18 11.51
CA GLN A 171 10.05 -8.70 12.60
C GLN A 171 8.80 -9.30 11.96
N ARG A 172 8.35 -10.40 12.55
CA ARG A 172 7.16 -11.14 12.12
C ARG A 172 6.29 -11.42 13.31
N ALA A 173 4.99 -11.30 13.18
CA ALA A 173 4.07 -11.70 14.24
C ALA A 173 2.78 -12.24 13.62
N LYS A 174 2.20 -13.22 14.28
CA LYS A 174 0.89 -13.76 13.87
C LYS A 174 -0.20 -12.71 13.97
N THR A 175 -0.17 -11.94 15.06
CA THR A 175 -1.12 -10.85 15.28
C THR A 175 -0.39 -9.64 15.87
N ALA A 176 -0.74 -8.45 15.42
CA ALA A 176 -0.33 -7.19 16.05
C ALA A 176 -1.57 -6.37 16.39
N THR A 177 -1.71 -6.00 17.66
CA THR A 177 -2.75 -5.09 18.14
C THR A 177 -2.07 -3.81 18.60
N LEU A 178 -2.39 -2.71 17.94
CA LEU A 178 -1.90 -1.37 18.27
C LEU A 178 -3.06 -0.52 18.72
N THR A 179 -2.89 0.18 19.84
CA THR A 179 -3.88 1.14 20.34
C THR A 179 -3.29 2.53 20.47
N LYS A 180 -4.13 3.56 20.47
CA LYS A 180 -3.72 4.97 20.49
C LYS A 180 -2.76 5.31 19.33
N VAL A 181 -3.03 4.76 18.18
CA VAL A 181 -2.14 4.85 17.03
C VAL A 181 -2.02 6.29 16.53
N LYS A 182 -0.80 6.78 16.43
CA LYS A 182 -0.41 8.01 15.73
C LYS A 182 0.77 7.68 14.82
N GLN A 183 0.61 7.94 13.55
CA GLN A 183 1.59 7.51 12.55
C GLN A 183 1.78 8.60 11.50
N LYS A 184 3.02 8.83 11.11
CA LYS A 184 3.41 9.61 9.94
C LYS A 184 3.85 8.64 8.85
N ALA A 185 3.23 8.71 7.69
CA ALA A 185 3.48 7.77 6.60
C ALA A 185 3.66 8.49 5.26
N TRP A 186 4.46 7.88 4.40
CA TRP A 186 4.69 8.33 3.01
C TRP A 186 3.74 7.65 2.03
N ALA A 187 3.34 6.42 2.31
CA ALA A 187 2.42 5.68 1.46
C ALA A 187 1.60 4.66 2.25
N THR A 188 0.42 4.37 1.75
CA THR A 188 -0.40 3.21 2.11
C THR A 188 -0.83 2.52 0.85
N THR A 189 -0.58 1.21 0.76
CA THR A 189 -0.99 0.37 -0.37
C THR A 189 -1.83 -0.77 0.17
N ALA A 190 -2.97 -1.03 -0.42
CA ALA A 190 -3.82 -2.16 -0.05
C ALA A 190 -4.40 -2.83 -1.29
N GLY A 191 -4.52 -4.15 -1.25
CA GLY A 191 -5.24 -4.89 -2.29
C GLY A 191 -6.73 -4.58 -2.28
N THR A 192 -7.30 -4.43 -1.07
CA THR A 192 -8.68 -3.96 -0.85
C THR A 192 -8.71 -3.13 0.42
N PHE A 193 -9.42 -2.01 0.40
CA PHE A 193 -9.64 -1.18 1.57
C PHE A 193 -11.11 -0.75 1.64
N THR A 194 -11.86 -1.36 2.55
CA THR A 194 -13.26 -1.03 2.81
C THR A 194 -13.34 -0.01 3.93
N LEU A 195 -13.97 1.12 3.66
CA LEU A 195 -14.03 2.29 4.52
C LEU A 195 -15.50 2.61 4.87
N PRO A 196 -16.07 1.98 5.91
CA PRO A 196 -17.44 2.26 6.32
C PRO A 196 -17.57 3.70 6.84
N ASP A 197 -18.72 4.32 6.61
CA ASP A 197 -19.01 5.71 7.00
C ASP A 197 -17.92 6.71 6.59
N LEU A 198 -17.31 6.52 5.40
CA LEU A 198 -16.25 7.40 4.91
C LEU A 198 -16.70 8.86 4.84
N LYS A 199 -15.94 9.73 5.49
CA LYS A 199 -16.08 11.20 5.39
C LYS A 199 -14.79 11.80 4.87
N LEU A 200 -14.85 12.42 3.72
CA LEU A 200 -13.75 13.16 3.11
C LEU A 200 -14.07 14.65 3.14
N ARG A 201 -13.15 15.45 3.66
CA ARG A 201 -13.32 16.91 3.78
C ARG A 201 -12.05 17.62 3.35
N LEU A 202 -12.23 18.74 2.67
CA LEU A 202 -11.18 19.71 2.41
C LEU A 202 -11.41 20.90 3.33
N LEU A 203 -10.44 21.18 4.19
CA LEU A 203 -10.53 22.18 5.23
C LEU A 203 -9.50 23.29 4.99
N SER A 204 -9.83 24.53 5.28
CA SER A 204 -8.89 25.64 5.25
C SER A 204 -8.03 25.64 6.52
N GLY A 205 -6.74 25.93 6.35
CA GLY A 205 -5.75 25.92 7.43
C GLY A 205 -5.24 24.54 7.81
N ASP A 206 -4.41 24.50 8.84
CA ASP A 206 -3.84 23.28 9.40
C ASP A 206 -4.86 22.62 10.32
N LYS A 207 -5.35 21.46 9.91
CA LYS A 207 -6.32 20.64 10.65
C LYS A 207 -5.91 19.17 10.64
N PRO A 208 -4.69 18.83 11.10
CA PRO A 208 -4.21 17.47 11.13
C PRO A 208 -5.05 16.60 12.07
N CYS A 209 -4.93 15.28 11.95
CA CYS A 209 -5.61 14.34 12.83
C CYS A 209 -5.04 14.31 14.25
N TYR A 210 -3.79 14.73 14.40
CA TYR A 210 -3.10 14.94 15.68
C TYR A 210 -1.98 15.97 15.52
N GLU A 211 -1.59 16.63 16.60
CA GLU A 211 -0.47 17.57 16.62
C GLU A 211 0.86 16.82 16.86
N ASP A 212 1.98 17.33 16.32
CA ASP A 212 3.31 16.72 16.51
C ASP A 212 3.71 16.70 18.00
N SER A 213 3.23 17.64 18.79
CA SER A 213 3.44 17.67 20.25
C SER A 213 2.78 16.52 21.02
N GLU A 214 1.86 15.79 20.38
CA GLU A 214 1.15 14.66 20.97
C GLU A 214 1.89 13.31 20.75
N VAL A 215 2.94 13.31 19.94
CA VAL A 215 3.84 12.16 19.73
C VAL A 215 4.99 12.28 20.71
N LYS A 216 5.35 11.16 21.38
CA LYS A 216 6.37 11.15 22.43
C LYS A 216 7.73 10.74 21.88
#